data_f15f2153e96ecd1848f473833541307a
#
_entry.id   f15f2153e96ecd1848f473833541307a
#
_cell.length_a   1.000
_cell.length_b   1.000
_cell.length_c   1.000
_cell.angle_alpha   90.00
_cell.angle_beta   90.00
_cell.angle_gamma   90.00
#
_symmetry.space_group_name_H-M   'P 1'
#
loop_
_entity.id
_entity.type
_entity.pdbx_description
1 polymer ?
#
loop_
_entity_poly.entity_id
_entity_poly.type
_entity_poly.pdbx_seq_one_letter_code
_entity_poly.pdbx_strand_id
1 'polypeptide(L)'
;MYNDSLLSDPSELPQITAAQRANLTSSGGNVQVAVFDTSGPRPLWYRMTLAQLLTNLLGGVTSVSPTVGSGYATGAGGAVTQATNKSTGVTLSKVCGQITMNNAALAAGTIVSFVVTNTAVAATDIINLNHVSGGTPGSYTLNARAAAGSFTVDVRNNTAGSLGEALVIGFEVRKAVIA
;
A
#
# COMPACT_ATOMS: atom_id res chain seq x y z
N MET A 1 37.59 16.64 28.76
CA MET A 1 36.58 16.30 29.80
C MET A 1 35.23 16.66 29.23
N TYR A 2 34.50 15.68 28.77
CA TYR A 2 33.09 15.89 28.36
C TYR A 2 32.28 16.00 29.65
N ASN A 3 31.51 17.07 29.80
CA ASN A 3 30.62 17.28 30.92
C ASN A 3 29.38 16.37 30.77
N ASP A 4 29.38 15.28 31.52
CA ASP A 4 28.38 14.20 31.44
C ASP A 4 27.06 14.55 32.19
N SER A 5 26.89 15.83 32.59
CA SER A 5 25.78 16.24 33.46
C SER A 5 24.59 16.88 32.77
N LEU A 6 24.50 16.82 31.40
CA LEU A 6 23.55 17.68 30.68
C LEU A 6 22.33 17.01 30.10
N LEU A 7 22.08 15.70 30.28
CA LEU A 7 20.89 15.06 29.74
C LEU A 7 20.39 13.93 30.64
N SER A 8 20.01 14.27 31.87
CA SER A 8 19.41 13.30 32.81
C SER A 8 17.90 13.12 32.64
N ASP A 9 17.23 14.03 31.95
CA ASP A 9 15.77 13.99 31.75
C ASP A 9 15.39 14.26 30.28
N PRO A 10 14.72 13.30 29.58
CA PRO A 10 14.21 13.51 28.21
C PRO A 10 13.21 14.66 28.10
N SER A 11 12.59 15.11 29.19
CA SER A 11 11.66 16.24 29.18
C SER A 11 12.37 17.60 29.05
N GLU A 12 13.69 17.65 29.33
CA GLU A 12 14.50 18.86 29.20
C GLU A 12 15.06 19.09 27.79
N LEU A 13 14.81 18.19 26.86
CA LEU A 13 15.20 18.41 25.46
C LEU A 13 14.44 19.58 24.89
N PRO A 14 15.11 20.63 24.35
CA PRO A 14 14.44 21.77 23.78
C PRO A 14 13.54 21.33 22.63
N GLN A 15 12.26 21.69 22.70
CA GLN A 15 11.30 21.39 21.65
C GLN A 15 11.72 22.05 20.34
N ILE A 16 11.76 21.29 19.26
CA ILE A 16 12.09 21.81 17.93
C ILE A 16 11.01 22.80 17.49
N THR A 17 11.38 24.05 17.28
CA THR A 17 10.49 25.10 16.80
C THR A 17 10.02 24.84 15.36
N ALA A 18 8.92 25.48 14.94
CA ALA A 18 8.42 25.36 13.56
C ALA A 18 9.47 25.80 12.51
N ALA A 19 10.28 26.82 12.82
CA ALA A 19 11.38 27.27 11.96
C ALA A 19 12.52 26.22 11.87
N GLN A 20 12.84 25.55 12.97
CA GLN A 20 13.82 24.46 12.97
C GLN A 20 13.31 23.24 12.20
N ARG A 21 12.00 22.92 12.26
CA ARG A 21 11.37 21.89 11.42
C ARG A 21 11.44 22.22 9.94
N ALA A 22 11.21 23.48 9.55
CA ALA A 22 11.33 23.90 8.16
C ALA A 22 12.79 23.78 7.64
N ASN A 23 13.78 24.06 8.47
CA ASN A 23 15.18 23.87 8.11
C ASN A 23 15.59 22.40 8.01
N LEU A 24 14.93 21.48 8.72
CA LEU A 24 15.18 20.03 8.62
C LEU A 24 14.79 19.46 7.24
N THR A 25 13.80 20.05 6.58
CA THR A 25 13.36 19.64 5.25
C THR A 25 14.23 20.20 4.12
N SER A 26 14.98 21.29 4.38
CA SER A 26 15.80 21.97 3.36
C SER A 26 17.28 21.55 3.34
N SER A 27 17.79 20.90 4.39
CA SER A 27 19.23 20.63 4.57
C SER A 27 19.70 19.26 4.04
N GLY A 28 19.05 18.71 3.02
CA GLY A 28 19.63 17.67 2.15
C GLY A 28 20.23 16.45 2.85
N GLY A 29 19.62 15.94 3.91
CA GLY A 29 20.01 14.63 4.47
C GLY A 29 20.98 14.62 5.65
N ASN A 30 21.44 15.76 6.15
CA ASN A 30 22.33 15.85 7.32
C ASN A 30 21.61 15.96 8.68
N VAL A 31 20.34 15.59 8.74
CA VAL A 31 19.61 15.52 10.01
C VAL A 31 20.15 14.35 10.82
N GLN A 32 20.68 14.62 12.00
CA GLN A 32 21.09 13.59 12.95
C GLN A 32 20.00 13.40 14.01
N VAL A 33 19.64 12.16 14.26
CA VAL A 33 18.72 11.75 15.32
C VAL A 33 19.54 11.20 16.47
N ALA A 34 19.31 11.72 17.69
CA ALA A 34 19.87 11.12 18.89
C ALA A 34 19.04 9.90 19.28
N VAL A 35 19.67 8.75 19.37
CA VAL A 35 19.05 7.50 19.82
C VAL A 35 19.65 7.11 21.15
N PHE A 36 18.79 6.86 22.12
CA PHE A 36 19.19 6.46 23.47
C PHE A 36 18.99 4.95 23.62
N ASP A 37 20.09 4.24 23.83
CA ASP A 37 20.09 2.80 24.06
C ASP A 37 20.16 2.50 25.56
N THR A 38 19.11 1.84 26.06
CA THR A 38 19.00 1.41 27.47
C THR A 38 19.24 -0.10 27.64
N SER A 39 19.58 -0.83 26.58
CA SER A 39 19.73 -2.29 26.63
C SER A 39 21.03 -2.75 27.28
N GLY A 40 22.02 -1.85 27.44
CA GLY A 40 23.31 -2.13 28.04
C GLY A 40 23.40 -1.72 29.51
N PRO A 41 24.47 -2.14 30.23
CA PRO A 41 24.72 -1.79 31.63
C PRO A 41 24.98 -0.29 31.85
N ARG A 42 25.22 0.46 30.81
CA ARG A 42 25.28 1.93 30.77
C ARG A 42 24.50 2.46 29.60
N PRO A 43 23.56 3.39 29.79
CA PRO A 43 22.87 4.04 28.71
C PRO A 43 23.87 4.79 27.81
N LEU A 44 23.78 4.59 26.51
CA LEU A 44 24.64 5.24 25.52
C LEU A 44 23.82 6.04 24.54
N TRP A 45 24.29 7.24 24.21
CA TRP A 45 23.74 8.07 23.15
C TRP A 45 24.45 7.76 21.83
N TYR A 46 23.67 7.41 20.81
CA TYR A 46 24.17 7.24 19.46
C TYR A 46 23.61 8.35 18.57
N ARG A 47 24.41 8.79 17.61
CA ARG A 47 23.96 9.64 16.53
C ARG A 47 23.79 8.79 15.29
N MET A 48 22.62 8.86 14.66
CA MET A 48 22.39 8.31 13.33
C MET A 48 21.79 9.37 12.42
N THR A 49 22.10 9.29 11.14
CA THR A 49 21.44 10.16 10.17
C THR A 49 19.98 9.72 10.00
N LEU A 50 19.11 10.64 9.60
CA LEU A 50 17.72 10.31 9.25
C LEU A 50 17.67 9.23 8.14
N ALA A 51 18.63 9.26 7.21
CA ALA A 51 18.77 8.24 6.17
C ALA A 51 19.07 6.86 6.78
N GLN A 52 19.98 6.75 7.74
CA GLN A 52 20.27 5.48 8.43
C GLN A 52 19.08 4.98 9.24
N LEU A 53 18.36 5.88 9.94
CA LEU A 53 17.14 5.52 10.67
C LEU A 53 16.06 4.99 9.71
N LEU A 54 15.84 5.68 8.61
CA LEU A 54 14.89 5.26 7.57
C LEU A 54 15.31 3.95 6.90
N THR A 55 16.60 3.76 6.62
CA THR A 55 17.11 2.51 6.03
C THR A 55 16.90 1.34 6.99
N ASN A 56 17.18 1.52 8.27
CA ASN A 56 16.95 0.49 9.29
C ASN A 56 15.47 0.23 9.53
N LEU A 57 14.63 1.27 9.45
CA LEU A 57 13.17 1.15 9.60
C LEU A 57 12.50 0.54 8.35
N LEU A 58 13.01 0.85 7.14
CA LEU A 58 12.43 0.42 5.87
C LEU A 58 13.11 -0.82 5.27
N GLY A 59 14.24 -1.26 5.82
CA GLY A 59 14.96 -2.47 5.38
C GLY A 59 14.19 -3.78 5.58
N GLY A 60 13.04 -3.72 6.24
CA GLY A 60 12.07 -4.80 6.37
C GLY A 60 10.93 -4.35 7.28
N VAL A 61 9.76 -4.12 6.71
CA VAL A 61 8.54 -3.88 7.49
C VAL A 61 7.99 -5.23 7.94
N THR A 62 8.39 -5.67 9.12
CA THR A 62 7.79 -6.83 9.79
C THR A 62 6.92 -6.35 10.95
N SER A 63 5.66 -6.79 10.99
CA SER A 63 4.81 -6.58 12.16
C SER A 63 4.89 -7.81 13.06
N VAL A 64 5.28 -7.60 14.31
CA VAL A 64 5.23 -8.63 15.37
C VAL A 64 3.93 -8.56 16.17
N SER A 65 3.05 -7.61 15.85
CA SER A 65 1.74 -7.49 16.49
C SER A 65 0.76 -8.52 15.91
N PRO A 66 0.04 -9.27 16.74
CA PRO A 66 -1.00 -10.18 16.25
C PRO A 66 -2.23 -9.47 15.68
N THR A 67 -2.36 -8.15 15.88
CA THR A 67 -3.54 -7.36 15.50
C THR A 67 -3.24 -6.25 14.49
N VAL A 68 -1.97 -5.88 14.32
CA VAL A 68 -1.53 -4.81 13.40
C VAL A 68 -0.64 -5.42 12.33
N GLY A 69 -1.18 -5.57 11.13
CA GLY A 69 -0.43 -6.00 9.94
C GLY A 69 0.19 -4.82 9.18
N SER A 70 0.80 -5.11 8.03
CA SER A 70 1.16 -4.10 7.05
C SER A 70 -0.04 -3.80 6.14
N GLY A 71 -0.31 -2.53 5.86
CA GLY A 71 -1.44 -2.14 5.03
C GLY A 71 -1.42 -0.66 4.69
N TYR A 72 -2.46 -0.22 4.00
CA TYR A 72 -2.61 1.19 3.62
C TYR A 72 -3.41 1.95 4.68
N ALA A 73 -3.02 3.21 4.92
CA ALA A 73 -3.75 4.11 5.81
C ALA A 73 -5.06 4.60 5.18
N THR A 74 -5.95 5.13 6.00
CA THR A 74 -7.20 5.77 5.57
C THR A 74 -6.93 6.83 4.51
N GLY A 75 -7.71 6.81 3.41
CA GLY A 75 -7.57 7.73 2.27
C GLY A 75 -6.72 7.20 1.11
N ALA A 76 -5.93 6.15 1.30
CA ALA A 76 -5.17 5.51 0.23
C ALA A 76 -6.05 4.72 -0.75
N GLY A 77 -7.17 4.21 -0.27
CA GLY A 77 -8.11 3.41 -1.04
C GLY A 77 -9.26 4.19 -1.67
N GLY A 78 -10.10 3.47 -2.42
CA GLY A 78 -11.33 3.99 -3.03
C GLY A 78 -12.22 2.88 -3.55
N ALA A 79 -13.38 3.26 -4.10
CA ALA A 79 -14.32 2.32 -4.72
C ALA A 79 -14.85 2.88 -6.04
N VAL A 80 -15.17 1.98 -6.97
CA VAL A 80 -15.79 2.31 -8.27
C VAL A 80 -16.73 1.20 -8.72
N THR A 81 -17.77 1.56 -9.48
CA THR A 81 -18.74 0.60 -10.03
C THR A 81 -18.74 0.67 -11.56
N GLN A 82 -18.77 -0.47 -12.23
CA GLN A 82 -18.94 -0.55 -13.68
C GLN A 82 -20.36 -0.12 -14.09
N ALA A 83 -20.46 0.77 -15.07
CA ALA A 83 -21.74 1.36 -15.47
C ALA A 83 -22.57 0.43 -16.37
N THR A 84 -22.01 -0.10 -17.46
CA THR A 84 -22.80 -0.66 -18.58
C THR A 84 -22.81 -2.19 -18.62
N ASN A 85 -21.63 -2.81 -18.53
CA ASN A 85 -21.49 -4.27 -18.60
C ASN A 85 -20.15 -4.69 -17.95
N LYS A 86 -19.90 -6.01 -17.88
CA LYS A 86 -18.70 -6.56 -17.23
C LYS A 86 -17.38 -6.24 -17.95
N SER A 87 -17.41 -5.82 -19.22
CA SER A 87 -16.22 -5.37 -19.95
C SER A 87 -16.00 -3.86 -19.91
N THR A 88 -16.90 -3.11 -19.27
CA THR A 88 -16.77 -1.66 -19.15
C THR A 88 -15.57 -1.30 -18.30
N GLY A 89 -14.62 -0.53 -18.87
CA GLY A 89 -13.48 0.02 -18.12
C GLY A 89 -13.92 0.99 -17.02
N VAL A 90 -13.08 1.12 -16.01
CA VAL A 90 -13.30 2.05 -14.88
C VAL A 90 -12.06 2.88 -14.63
N THR A 91 -12.21 4.00 -13.90
CA THR A 91 -11.09 4.83 -13.47
C THR A 91 -11.06 4.89 -11.95
N LEU A 92 -9.95 4.47 -11.35
CA LEU A 92 -9.71 4.56 -9.91
C LEU A 92 -8.20 4.69 -9.65
N SER A 93 -7.70 5.92 -9.60
CA SER A 93 -6.27 6.22 -9.37
C SER A 93 -5.93 6.14 -7.88
N LYS A 94 -5.82 4.92 -7.37
CA LYS A 94 -5.52 4.58 -5.98
C LYS A 94 -4.63 3.35 -5.91
N VAL A 95 -3.84 3.23 -4.83
CA VAL A 95 -2.96 2.07 -4.61
C VAL A 95 -3.70 0.83 -4.11
N CYS A 96 -4.92 0.99 -3.61
CA CYS A 96 -5.83 -0.11 -3.26
C CYS A 96 -7.28 0.34 -3.44
N GLY A 97 -8.20 -0.61 -3.53
CA GLY A 97 -9.61 -0.27 -3.64
C GLY A 97 -10.51 -1.43 -3.99
N GLN A 98 -11.77 -1.11 -4.24
CA GLN A 98 -12.79 -2.07 -4.62
C GLN A 98 -13.46 -1.67 -5.94
N ILE A 99 -13.71 -2.66 -6.77
CA ILE A 99 -14.40 -2.52 -8.05
C ILE A 99 -15.66 -3.37 -7.97
N THR A 100 -16.83 -2.74 -8.01
CA THR A 100 -18.10 -3.45 -8.15
C THR A 100 -18.37 -3.67 -9.64
N MET A 101 -18.35 -4.92 -10.09
CA MET A 101 -18.65 -5.26 -11.46
C MET A 101 -20.14 -5.06 -11.77
N ASN A 102 -20.45 -4.78 -13.03
CA ASN A 102 -21.83 -4.79 -13.51
C ASN A 102 -22.44 -6.19 -13.40
N ASN A 103 -23.75 -6.29 -13.19
CA ASN A 103 -24.49 -7.55 -13.05
C ASN A 103 -24.86 -8.21 -14.39
N ALA A 104 -24.39 -7.71 -15.53
CA ALA A 104 -24.59 -8.36 -16.82
C ALA A 104 -24.12 -9.81 -16.81
N ALA A 105 -24.79 -10.67 -17.59
CA ALA A 105 -24.48 -12.09 -17.62
C ALA A 105 -23.08 -12.37 -18.18
N LEU A 106 -22.33 -13.26 -17.52
CA LEU A 106 -21.09 -13.86 -18.00
C LEU A 106 -21.36 -15.35 -18.28
N ALA A 107 -21.25 -15.73 -19.53
CA ALA A 107 -21.58 -17.11 -19.96
C ALA A 107 -20.65 -18.14 -19.28
N ALA A 108 -21.11 -19.39 -19.24
CA ALA A 108 -20.38 -20.53 -18.70
C ALA A 108 -18.98 -20.67 -19.32
N GLY A 109 -17.97 -20.86 -18.51
CA GLY A 109 -16.58 -21.09 -18.93
C GLY A 109 -15.89 -19.94 -19.66
N THR A 110 -16.54 -18.76 -19.80
CA THR A 110 -16.00 -17.63 -20.54
C THR A 110 -15.19 -16.68 -19.64
N ILE A 111 -14.33 -15.89 -20.28
CA ILE A 111 -13.55 -14.81 -19.64
C ILE A 111 -14.09 -13.47 -20.14
N VAL A 112 -14.20 -12.51 -19.23
CA VAL A 112 -14.37 -11.10 -19.57
C VAL A 112 -13.18 -10.32 -19.05
N SER A 113 -12.71 -9.36 -19.84
CA SER A 113 -11.61 -8.47 -19.46
C SER A 113 -12.08 -7.03 -19.46
N PHE A 114 -11.56 -6.23 -18.52
CA PHE A 114 -11.77 -4.78 -18.51
C PHE A 114 -10.52 -4.05 -18.01
N VAL A 115 -10.38 -2.79 -18.41
CA VAL A 115 -9.26 -1.94 -18.03
C VAL A 115 -9.63 -1.08 -16.83
N VAL A 116 -8.74 -1.02 -15.85
CA VAL A 116 -8.78 -0.04 -14.77
C VAL A 116 -7.73 1.02 -15.05
N THR A 117 -8.15 2.22 -15.42
CA THR A 117 -7.26 3.39 -15.54
C THR A 117 -6.84 3.81 -14.14
N ASN A 118 -5.53 3.80 -13.89
CA ASN A 118 -4.98 4.05 -12.56
C ASN A 118 -3.57 4.65 -12.68
N THR A 119 -3.44 5.95 -12.45
CA THR A 119 -2.18 6.68 -12.57
C THR A 119 -1.12 6.28 -11.54
N ALA A 120 -1.50 5.53 -10.49
CA ALA A 120 -0.55 5.01 -9.50
C ALA A 120 0.17 3.74 -9.96
N VAL A 121 -0.24 3.12 -11.10
CA VAL A 121 0.31 1.85 -11.60
C VAL A 121 1.44 2.09 -12.59
N ALA A 122 2.55 1.40 -12.38
CA ALA A 122 3.65 1.25 -13.35
C ALA A 122 3.58 -0.13 -14.02
N ALA A 123 4.18 -0.27 -15.20
CA ALA A 123 4.14 -1.52 -15.96
C ALA A 123 4.78 -2.72 -15.26
N THR A 124 5.68 -2.47 -14.30
CA THR A 124 6.39 -3.49 -13.52
C THR A 124 5.68 -3.87 -12.22
N ASP A 125 4.61 -3.15 -11.84
CA ASP A 125 3.91 -3.38 -10.58
C ASP A 125 3.18 -4.73 -10.56
N ILE A 126 3.01 -5.26 -9.37
CA ILE A 126 2.21 -6.47 -9.12
C ILE A 126 0.83 -6.02 -8.64
N ILE A 127 -0.21 -6.51 -9.31
CA ILE A 127 -1.60 -6.28 -8.93
C ILE A 127 -2.14 -7.52 -8.25
N ASN A 128 -2.41 -7.43 -6.96
CA ASN A 128 -3.10 -8.49 -6.22
C ASN A 128 -4.60 -8.28 -6.30
N LEU A 129 -5.34 -9.33 -6.62
CA LEU A 129 -6.79 -9.32 -6.67
C LEU A 129 -7.39 -10.32 -5.68
N ASN A 130 -8.54 -9.98 -5.10
CA ASN A 130 -9.34 -10.90 -4.32
C ASN A 130 -10.82 -10.68 -4.53
N HIS A 131 -11.62 -11.77 -4.40
CA HIS A 131 -13.07 -11.68 -4.32
C HIS A 131 -13.47 -11.22 -2.92
N VAL A 132 -14.04 -10.02 -2.81
CA VAL A 132 -14.40 -9.41 -1.53
C VAL A 132 -15.82 -9.81 -1.12
N SER A 133 -16.77 -9.63 -2.02
CA SER A 133 -18.19 -9.89 -1.79
C SER A 133 -18.98 -9.91 -3.11
N GLY A 134 -20.28 -10.10 -3.03
CA GLY A 134 -21.12 -10.28 -4.21
C GLY A 134 -20.76 -11.54 -5.00
N GLY A 135 -21.64 -12.04 -5.80
CA GLY A 135 -21.39 -13.24 -6.58
C GLY A 135 -21.29 -14.53 -5.75
N THR A 136 -21.25 -15.67 -6.42
CA THR A 136 -21.16 -17.01 -5.84
C THR A 136 -19.69 -17.32 -5.50
N PRO A 137 -19.32 -17.59 -4.22
CA PRO A 137 -17.97 -17.94 -3.83
C PRO A 137 -17.41 -19.14 -4.59
N GLY A 138 -16.14 -19.06 -5.06
CA GLY A 138 -15.47 -20.12 -5.81
C GLY A 138 -15.86 -20.23 -7.28
N SER A 139 -16.87 -19.49 -7.73
CA SER A 139 -17.34 -19.53 -9.12
C SER A 139 -16.48 -18.73 -10.09
N TYR A 140 -15.55 -17.93 -9.59
CA TYR A 140 -14.74 -17.02 -10.42
C TYR A 140 -13.24 -17.22 -10.24
N THR A 141 -12.49 -17.13 -11.33
CA THR A 141 -11.03 -16.94 -11.30
C THR A 141 -10.72 -15.49 -11.68
N LEU A 142 -9.87 -14.85 -10.91
CA LEU A 142 -9.42 -13.47 -11.12
C LEU A 142 -7.94 -13.46 -11.52
N ASN A 143 -7.58 -12.64 -12.51
CA ASN A 143 -6.20 -12.38 -12.88
C ASN A 143 -6.04 -10.90 -13.23
N ALA A 144 -4.81 -10.36 -13.06
CA ALA A 144 -4.51 -8.99 -13.43
C ALA A 144 -3.16 -8.87 -14.15
N ARG A 145 -3.05 -7.86 -15.01
CA ARG A 145 -1.83 -7.50 -15.74
C ARG A 145 -1.64 -6.00 -15.68
N ALA A 146 -0.51 -5.56 -15.10
CA ALA A 146 -0.14 -4.16 -15.01
C ALA A 146 0.32 -3.60 -16.36
N ALA A 147 0.05 -2.33 -16.59
CA ALA A 147 0.58 -1.51 -17.67
C ALA A 147 0.83 -0.09 -17.12
N ALA A 148 1.61 0.74 -17.83
CA ALA A 148 1.82 2.13 -17.41
C ALA A 148 0.48 2.90 -17.35
N GLY A 149 0.12 3.41 -16.17
CA GLY A 149 -1.11 4.16 -15.95
C GLY A 149 -2.41 3.34 -15.92
N SER A 150 -2.34 1.99 -15.89
CA SER A 150 -3.53 1.14 -15.88
C SER A 150 -3.20 -0.31 -15.50
N PHE A 151 -4.23 -1.11 -15.27
CA PHE A 151 -4.14 -2.56 -15.28
C PHE A 151 -5.39 -3.18 -15.88
N THR A 152 -5.24 -4.37 -16.45
CA THR A 152 -6.36 -5.16 -16.97
C THR A 152 -6.74 -6.20 -15.94
N VAL A 153 -8.03 -6.37 -15.70
CA VAL A 153 -8.60 -7.45 -14.89
C VAL A 153 -9.29 -8.44 -15.80
N ASP A 154 -8.94 -9.71 -15.66
CA ASP A 154 -9.61 -10.83 -16.33
C ASP A 154 -10.43 -11.59 -15.28
N VAL A 155 -11.71 -11.82 -15.59
CA VAL A 155 -12.65 -12.54 -14.74
C VAL A 155 -13.22 -13.70 -15.51
N ARG A 156 -12.97 -14.92 -15.05
CA ARG A 156 -13.51 -16.14 -15.64
C ARG A 156 -14.66 -16.69 -14.81
N ASN A 157 -15.76 -17.05 -15.47
CA ASN A 157 -16.79 -17.88 -14.91
C ASN A 157 -16.38 -19.36 -15.02
N ASN A 158 -16.14 -20.03 -13.88
CA ASN A 158 -15.70 -21.42 -13.83
C ASN A 158 -16.86 -22.42 -13.81
N THR A 159 -18.11 -21.93 -13.82
CA THR A 159 -19.28 -22.79 -13.71
C THR A 159 -19.80 -23.23 -15.07
N ALA A 160 -20.67 -24.22 -15.06
CA ALA A 160 -21.38 -24.69 -16.26
C ALA A 160 -22.58 -23.82 -16.65
N GLY A 161 -22.95 -22.83 -15.82
CA GLY A 161 -24.05 -21.91 -16.01
C GLY A 161 -23.59 -20.47 -16.21
N SER A 162 -24.47 -19.65 -16.79
CA SER A 162 -24.26 -18.21 -16.91
C SER A 162 -24.51 -17.53 -15.55
N LEU A 163 -23.65 -16.58 -15.17
CA LEU A 163 -23.73 -15.85 -13.91
C LEU A 163 -23.92 -14.34 -14.16
N GLY A 164 -25.04 -13.79 -13.65
CA GLY A 164 -25.40 -12.38 -13.74
C GLY A 164 -25.25 -11.67 -12.40
N GLU A 165 -24.08 -11.72 -11.79
CA GLU A 165 -23.83 -11.24 -10.44
C GLU A 165 -22.94 -9.98 -10.43
N ALA A 166 -23.18 -9.07 -9.50
CA ALA A 166 -22.35 -7.91 -9.24
C ALA A 166 -21.19 -8.28 -8.29
N LEU A 167 -20.14 -8.88 -8.86
CA LEU A 167 -18.96 -9.28 -8.13
C LEU A 167 -18.20 -8.04 -7.62
N VAL A 168 -17.79 -8.03 -6.35
CA VAL A 168 -16.91 -7.01 -5.78
C VAL A 168 -15.49 -7.56 -5.70
N ILE A 169 -14.59 -6.93 -6.44
CA ILE A 169 -13.17 -7.28 -6.53
C ILE A 169 -12.35 -6.27 -5.74
N GLY A 170 -11.60 -6.72 -4.76
CA GLY A 170 -10.56 -5.93 -4.11
C GLY A 170 -9.28 -5.95 -4.92
N PHE A 171 -8.57 -4.84 -4.99
CA PHE A 171 -7.24 -4.79 -5.57
C PHE A 171 -6.23 -4.06 -4.69
N GLU A 172 -4.98 -4.44 -4.83
CA GLU A 172 -3.82 -3.81 -4.22
C GLU A 172 -2.70 -3.69 -5.27
N VAL A 173 -2.08 -2.51 -5.34
CA VAL A 173 -0.91 -2.25 -6.19
C VAL A 173 0.34 -2.38 -5.34
N ARG A 174 1.14 -3.39 -5.60
CA ARG A 174 2.45 -3.57 -4.98
C ARG A 174 3.54 -3.10 -5.93
N LYS A 175 4.32 -2.10 -5.50
CA LYS A 175 5.42 -1.57 -6.29
C LYS A 175 6.50 -2.61 -6.48
N ALA A 176 6.93 -2.81 -7.74
CA ALA A 176 8.02 -3.70 -8.09
C ALA A 176 8.98 -3.02 -9.06
N VAL A 177 10.24 -3.45 -9.00
CA VAL A 177 11.30 -3.02 -9.91
C VAL A 177 11.90 -4.24 -10.59
N ILE A 178 12.35 -4.05 -11.83
CA ILE A 178 13.15 -5.04 -12.56
C ILE A 178 14.59 -4.57 -12.42
N ALA A 179 15.46 -5.46 -11.95
CA ALA A 179 16.89 -5.18 -11.83
C ALA A 179 17.54 -5.03 -13.21
#